data_8483ae47a09d1918ca78955b80376c22
#
_entry.id   8483ae47a09d1918ca78955b80376c22
#
_cell.length_a   1.000
_cell.length_b   1.000
_cell.length_c   1.000
_cell.angle_alpha   90.00
_cell.angle_beta   90.00
_cell.angle_gamma   90.00
#
_symmetry.space_group_name_H-M   'P 1'
#
loop_
_entity.id
_entity.type
_entity.pdbx_description
1 polymer ?
#
loop_
_entity_poly.entity_id
_entity_poly.type
_entity_poly.pdbx_seq_one_letter_code
_entity_poly.pdbx_strand_id
1 'polypeptide(L)'
;STIASTKFEVQITGVTDTGTGVRNVAFEVWCEDGGQDDVQWYSAKDQGNGTWACEVDMANHKNQKGNYVVKAHAYDKAMNLGSTAEKVFATDFDTVGPVIEEMTATPKETESEFTVSAKATDAKSGVYNMAFEVWCEEGGQDDVQWYSGKEMGDGVYSATINAANHKNQKGTYIINVHSYDKAMTLTSQRLGAVKVTGDVTPPQLSADNITLK
;
A
#
# COMPACT_ATOMS: atom_id res chain seq x y z
N SER A 1 -0.44 -18.59 -16.51
CA SER A 1 -0.83 -17.16 -16.43
C SER A 1 -1.02 -16.81 -14.97
N THR A 2 -0.50 -15.68 -14.56
CA THR A 2 -0.63 -15.11 -13.20
C THR A 2 -1.59 -13.93 -13.22
N ILE A 3 -2.27 -13.69 -12.09
CA ILE A 3 -3.17 -12.54 -11.91
C ILE A 3 -2.34 -11.38 -11.36
N ALA A 4 -2.25 -10.28 -12.12
CA ALA A 4 -1.47 -9.10 -11.76
C ALA A 4 -2.33 -7.82 -11.62
N SER A 5 -3.66 -7.96 -11.68
CA SER A 5 -4.61 -6.86 -11.55
C SER A 5 -5.74 -7.24 -10.61
N THR A 6 -6.27 -6.28 -9.87
CA THR A 6 -7.42 -6.47 -8.97
C THR A 6 -8.72 -6.81 -9.71
N LYS A 7 -8.75 -6.58 -11.01
CA LYS A 7 -9.78 -7.10 -11.93
C LYS A 7 -9.12 -7.95 -12.98
N PHE A 8 -9.67 -9.14 -13.22
CA PHE A 8 -9.13 -10.08 -14.19
C PHE A 8 -10.25 -10.85 -14.89
N GLU A 9 -9.99 -11.25 -16.12
CA GLU A 9 -10.92 -12.06 -16.90
C GLU A 9 -10.67 -13.55 -16.66
N VAL A 10 -11.75 -14.29 -16.45
CA VAL A 10 -11.78 -15.75 -16.45
C VAL A 10 -12.49 -16.20 -17.71
N GLN A 11 -11.86 -17.12 -18.44
CA GLN A 11 -12.38 -17.64 -19.70
C GLN A 11 -12.28 -19.16 -19.74
N ILE A 12 -13.30 -19.79 -20.34
CA ILE A 12 -13.26 -21.19 -20.75
C ILE A 12 -13.55 -21.27 -22.26
N THR A 13 -12.82 -22.13 -22.94
CA THR A 13 -13.01 -22.39 -24.40
C THR A 13 -13.40 -23.83 -24.65
N GLY A 14 -13.98 -24.11 -25.80
CA GLY A 14 -14.36 -25.46 -26.24
C GLY A 14 -15.55 -26.03 -25.48
N VAL A 15 -16.40 -25.16 -24.91
CA VAL A 15 -17.68 -25.62 -24.32
C VAL A 15 -18.63 -26.01 -25.41
N THR A 16 -18.98 -27.28 -25.45
CA THR A 16 -19.87 -27.86 -26.48
C THR A 16 -20.91 -28.79 -25.84
N ASP A 17 -22.04 -28.87 -26.44
CA ASP A 17 -23.05 -29.88 -26.18
C ASP A 17 -23.61 -30.42 -27.49
N THR A 18 -23.65 -31.73 -27.64
CA THR A 18 -24.11 -32.43 -28.89
C THR A 18 -25.61 -32.66 -28.92
N GLY A 19 -26.31 -32.43 -27.81
CA GLY A 19 -27.75 -32.65 -27.68
C GLY A 19 -28.55 -31.36 -27.87
N THR A 20 -28.92 -30.73 -26.77
CA THR A 20 -29.81 -29.55 -26.75
C THR A 20 -29.09 -28.22 -26.95
N GLY A 21 -27.77 -28.23 -26.87
CA GLY A 21 -26.90 -27.06 -26.92
C GLY A 21 -26.70 -26.41 -25.55
N VAL A 22 -25.58 -25.71 -25.39
CA VAL A 22 -25.22 -25.00 -24.17
C VAL A 22 -26.22 -23.87 -23.89
N ARG A 23 -26.71 -23.80 -22.66
CA ARG A 23 -27.62 -22.77 -22.19
C ARG A 23 -26.86 -21.61 -21.54
N ASN A 24 -26.01 -21.91 -20.55
CA ASN A 24 -25.21 -20.95 -19.84
C ASN A 24 -23.97 -21.58 -19.21
N VAL A 25 -22.99 -20.75 -18.95
CA VAL A 25 -21.79 -21.09 -18.17
C VAL A 25 -21.68 -20.15 -16.99
N ALA A 26 -21.25 -20.68 -15.84
CA ALA A 26 -20.92 -19.89 -14.65
C ALA A 26 -19.57 -20.36 -14.10
N PHE A 27 -18.88 -19.44 -13.47
CA PHE A 27 -17.65 -19.73 -12.72
C PHE A 27 -17.90 -19.57 -11.22
N GLU A 28 -17.53 -20.59 -10.48
CA GLU A 28 -17.38 -20.57 -9.03
C GLU A 28 -15.95 -20.15 -8.73
N VAL A 29 -15.74 -19.05 -7.98
CA VAL A 29 -14.43 -18.44 -7.72
C VAL A 29 -14.28 -18.12 -6.26
N TRP A 30 -13.09 -18.37 -5.70
CA TRP A 30 -12.70 -17.98 -4.34
C TRP A 30 -11.20 -17.77 -4.24
N CYS A 31 -10.75 -17.05 -3.20
CA CYS A 31 -9.35 -16.92 -2.86
C CYS A 31 -8.94 -18.04 -1.87
N GLU A 32 -7.77 -18.66 -2.05
CA GLU A 32 -7.29 -19.72 -1.17
C GLU A 32 -6.99 -19.26 0.27
N ASP A 33 -6.60 -17.99 0.45
CA ASP A 33 -6.13 -17.45 1.74
C ASP A 33 -7.16 -17.58 2.87
N GLY A 34 -8.45 -17.48 2.56
CA GLY A 34 -9.55 -17.65 3.51
C GLY A 34 -10.29 -19.00 3.38
N GLY A 35 -9.78 -19.91 2.56
CA GLY A 35 -10.52 -21.09 2.14
C GLY A 35 -11.71 -20.70 1.26
N GLN A 36 -12.87 -21.30 1.46
CA GLN A 36 -14.08 -20.99 0.68
C GLN A 36 -14.98 -19.93 1.36
N ASP A 37 -14.41 -19.04 2.16
CA ASP A 37 -15.17 -18.05 2.94
C ASP A 37 -15.64 -16.84 2.12
N ASP A 38 -15.18 -16.74 0.87
CA ASP A 38 -15.46 -15.65 -0.09
C ASP A 38 -15.98 -16.14 -1.45
N VAL A 39 -16.49 -17.40 -1.52
CA VAL A 39 -17.00 -17.99 -2.77
C VAL A 39 -18.03 -17.08 -3.43
N GLN A 40 -17.80 -16.77 -4.72
CA GLN A 40 -18.71 -16.04 -5.56
C GLN A 40 -18.99 -16.79 -6.86
N TRP A 41 -20.22 -16.62 -7.37
CA TRP A 41 -20.66 -17.17 -8.65
C TRP A 41 -20.73 -16.08 -9.70
N TYR A 42 -20.02 -16.26 -10.82
CA TYR A 42 -19.98 -15.33 -11.93
C TYR A 42 -20.65 -15.95 -13.16
N SER A 43 -21.71 -15.30 -13.63
CA SER A 43 -22.33 -15.69 -14.91
C SER A 43 -21.42 -15.29 -16.07
N ALA A 44 -21.03 -16.25 -16.88
CA ALA A 44 -20.22 -15.98 -18.05
C ALA A 44 -21.07 -15.48 -19.23
N LYS A 45 -20.47 -14.63 -20.07
CA LYS A 45 -21.04 -14.19 -21.35
C LYS A 45 -20.52 -15.08 -22.46
N ASP A 46 -21.42 -15.47 -23.37
CA ASP A 46 -21.05 -16.18 -24.59
C ASP A 46 -20.28 -15.23 -25.52
N GLN A 47 -19.05 -15.60 -25.85
CA GLN A 47 -18.17 -14.89 -26.80
C GLN A 47 -18.19 -15.50 -28.19
N GLY A 48 -19.01 -16.57 -28.39
CA GLY A 48 -19.07 -17.36 -29.63
C GLY A 48 -18.04 -18.49 -29.66
N ASN A 49 -18.24 -19.42 -30.60
CA ASN A 49 -17.35 -20.57 -30.83
C ASN A 49 -17.04 -21.42 -29.57
N GLY A 50 -18.01 -21.55 -28.66
CA GLY A 50 -17.85 -22.30 -27.42
C GLY A 50 -16.93 -21.63 -26.42
N THR A 51 -16.69 -20.33 -26.53
CA THR A 51 -15.92 -19.51 -25.58
C THR A 51 -16.85 -18.72 -24.69
N TRP A 52 -16.61 -18.79 -23.38
CA TRP A 52 -17.37 -18.09 -22.35
C TRP A 52 -16.42 -17.36 -21.39
N ALA A 53 -16.75 -16.12 -21.03
CA ALA A 53 -15.89 -15.30 -20.18
C ALA A 53 -16.68 -14.45 -19.19
N CYS A 54 -16.05 -14.11 -18.07
CA CYS A 54 -16.52 -13.10 -17.13
C CYS A 54 -15.36 -12.31 -16.53
N GLU A 55 -15.64 -11.10 -16.06
CA GLU A 55 -14.70 -10.33 -15.21
C GLU A 55 -14.92 -10.71 -13.74
N VAL A 56 -13.83 -10.97 -13.05
CA VAL A 56 -13.77 -11.16 -11.60
C VAL A 56 -13.13 -9.92 -10.97
N ASP A 57 -13.76 -9.39 -9.92
CA ASP A 57 -13.24 -8.26 -9.15
C ASP A 57 -12.87 -8.74 -7.73
N MET A 58 -11.63 -8.53 -7.31
CA MET A 58 -11.14 -8.91 -5.97
C MET A 58 -11.90 -8.20 -4.85
N ALA A 59 -12.56 -7.07 -5.11
CA ALA A 59 -13.43 -6.42 -4.14
C ALA A 59 -14.57 -7.35 -3.65
N ASN A 60 -15.03 -8.27 -4.50
CA ASN A 60 -16.02 -9.29 -4.13
C ASN A 60 -15.43 -10.44 -3.32
N HIS A 61 -14.11 -10.50 -3.23
CA HIS A 61 -13.32 -11.52 -2.51
C HIS A 61 -12.50 -10.88 -1.38
N LYS A 62 -13.11 -9.96 -0.61
CA LYS A 62 -12.48 -9.29 0.53
C LYS A 62 -11.15 -8.59 0.21
N ASN A 63 -10.91 -8.27 -1.08
CA ASN A 63 -9.64 -7.74 -1.60
C ASN A 63 -8.42 -8.63 -1.27
N GLN A 64 -8.63 -9.93 -1.09
CA GLN A 64 -7.56 -10.89 -0.83
C GLN A 64 -6.64 -11.01 -2.05
N LYS A 65 -5.34 -11.09 -1.82
CA LYS A 65 -4.29 -11.12 -2.85
C LYS A 65 -3.62 -12.49 -2.99
N GLY A 66 -4.20 -13.54 -2.37
CA GLY A 66 -3.75 -14.92 -2.51
C GLY A 66 -4.08 -15.53 -3.87
N ASN A 67 -3.77 -16.82 -4.02
CA ASN A 67 -4.15 -17.55 -5.22
C ASN A 67 -5.67 -17.65 -5.37
N TYR A 68 -6.15 -17.63 -6.61
CA TYR A 68 -7.58 -17.80 -6.90
C TYR A 68 -7.87 -19.18 -7.47
N VAL A 69 -8.88 -19.82 -6.94
CA VAL A 69 -9.41 -21.08 -7.43
C VAL A 69 -10.65 -20.80 -8.27
N VAL A 70 -10.70 -21.42 -9.42
CA VAL A 70 -11.82 -21.29 -10.37
C VAL A 70 -12.31 -22.66 -10.78
N LYS A 71 -13.62 -22.83 -10.76
CA LYS A 71 -14.31 -24.00 -11.26
C LYS A 71 -15.41 -23.58 -12.23
N ALA A 72 -15.44 -24.15 -13.42
CA ALA A 72 -16.47 -23.85 -14.40
C ALA A 72 -17.62 -24.85 -14.34
N HIS A 73 -18.82 -24.34 -14.53
CA HIS A 73 -20.06 -25.10 -14.57
C HIS A 73 -20.85 -24.70 -15.84
N ALA A 74 -21.30 -25.67 -16.60
CA ALA A 74 -22.09 -25.42 -17.78
C ALA A 74 -23.42 -26.18 -17.69
N TYR A 75 -24.52 -25.52 -18.05
CA TYR A 75 -25.82 -26.16 -18.20
C TYR A 75 -26.20 -26.20 -19.70
N ASP A 76 -26.73 -27.34 -20.14
CA ASP A 76 -27.40 -27.43 -21.40
C ASP A 76 -28.85 -26.92 -21.32
N LYS A 77 -29.55 -26.86 -22.45
CA LYS A 77 -30.96 -26.41 -22.49
C LYS A 77 -31.93 -27.41 -21.86
N ALA A 78 -31.50 -28.66 -21.64
CA ALA A 78 -32.24 -29.67 -20.91
C ALA A 78 -31.93 -29.66 -19.41
N MET A 79 -31.12 -28.71 -18.92
CA MET A 79 -30.69 -28.51 -17.52
C MET A 79 -29.75 -29.59 -17.00
N ASN A 80 -29.05 -30.32 -17.85
CA ASN A 80 -27.95 -31.17 -17.40
C ASN A 80 -26.74 -30.35 -17.09
N LEU A 81 -26.06 -30.66 -15.97
CA LEU A 81 -24.88 -29.96 -15.48
C LEU A 81 -23.60 -30.71 -15.86
N GLY A 82 -22.67 -30.00 -16.48
CA GLY A 82 -21.26 -30.36 -16.57
C GLY A 82 -20.38 -29.41 -15.72
N SER A 83 -19.35 -29.95 -15.10
CA SER A 83 -18.43 -29.17 -14.27
C SER A 83 -16.98 -29.59 -14.52
N THR A 84 -16.05 -28.64 -14.44
CA THR A 84 -14.61 -28.93 -14.48
C THR A 84 -14.08 -29.33 -13.10
N ALA A 85 -12.85 -29.81 -13.05
CA ALA A 85 -12.06 -29.78 -11.82
C ALA A 85 -11.69 -28.32 -11.47
N GLU A 86 -11.27 -28.10 -10.25
CA GLU A 86 -10.73 -26.83 -9.78
C GLU A 86 -9.42 -26.50 -10.50
N LYS A 87 -9.20 -25.22 -10.80
CA LYS A 87 -7.96 -24.71 -11.35
C LYS A 87 -7.49 -23.53 -10.53
N VAL A 88 -6.25 -23.61 -10.08
CA VAL A 88 -5.61 -22.56 -9.27
C VAL A 88 -4.85 -21.62 -10.19
N PHE A 89 -5.02 -20.32 -9.97
CA PHE A 89 -4.27 -19.25 -10.62
C PHE A 89 -3.48 -18.47 -9.56
N ALA A 90 -2.16 -18.47 -9.71
CA ALA A 90 -1.30 -17.69 -8.85
C ALA A 90 -1.50 -16.19 -9.09
N THR A 91 -1.38 -15.41 -8.03
CA THR A 91 -1.30 -13.95 -8.12
C THR A 91 0.15 -13.49 -8.13
N ASP A 92 0.39 -12.32 -8.71
CA ASP A 92 1.71 -11.69 -8.76
C ASP A 92 1.66 -10.27 -8.16
N PHE A 93 0.97 -10.12 -7.04
CA PHE A 93 0.95 -8.86 -6.30
C PHE A 93 2.21 -8.69 -5.45
N ASP A 94 2.62 -7.44 -5.30
CA ASP A 94 3.61 -7.08 -4.30
C ASP A 94 2.93 -7.01 -2.93
N THR A 95 3.43 -7.81 -2.00
CA THR A 95 2.95 -7.88 -0.62
C THR A 95 4.06 -7.58 0.39
N VAL A 96 5.25 -7.23 -0.12
CA VAL A 96 6.42 -6.92 0.69
C VAL A 96 6.66 -5.42 0.61
N GLY A 97 6.65 -4.73 1.74
CA GLY A 97 6.91 -3.30 1.77
C GLY A 97 8.39 -2.96 1.60
N PRO A 98 8.72 -1.68 1.41
CA PRO A 98 10.10 -1.22 1.20
C PRO A 98 11.04 -1.63 2.33
N VAL A 99 12.29 -1.89 1.99
CA VAL A 99 13.39 -2.02 2.96
C VAL A 99 13.88 -0.63 3.28
N ILE A 100 13.90 -0.24 4.57
CA ILE A 100 14.40 1.05 5.05
C ILE A 100 15.79 0.83 5.63
N GLU A 101 16.76 1.61 5.16
CA GLU A 101 18.18 1.52 5.54
C GLU A 101 18.78 2.92 5.71
N GLU A 102 20.02 2.97 6.17
CA GLU A 102 20.84 4.18 6.25
C GLU A 102 20.12 5.36 6.95
N MET A 103 19.36 5.07 8.00
CA MET A 103 18.63 6.09 8.75
C MET A 103 19.58 6.95 9.56
N THR A 104 19.52 8.25 9.35
CA THR A 104 20.34 9.24 10.07
C THR A 104 19.51 10.41 10.54
N ALA A 105 19.95 11.01 11.65
CA ALA A 105 19.44 12.29 12.09
C ALA A 105 20.64 13.12 12.53
N THR A 106 20.84 14.26 11.89
CA THR A 106 22.00 15.14 12.11
C THR A 106 21.54 16.42 12.78
N PRO A 107 21.77 16.57 14.11
CA PRO A 107 21.50 17.81 14.80
C PRO A 107 22.49 18.88 14.37
N LYS A 108 22.01 20.09 14.25
CA LYS A 108 22.86 21.28 14.18
C LYS A 108 22.99 21.82 15.60
N GLU A 109 24.17 21.72 16.20
CA GLU A 109 24.40 21.96 17.64
C GLU A 109 23.96 23.34 18.15
N THR A 110 23.83 24.33 17.26
CA THR A 110 23.45 25.71 17.62
C THR A 110 22.06 26.09 17.10
N GLU A 111 21.39 25.23 16.40
CA GLU A 111 20.12 25.54 15.73
C GLU A 111 18.97 24.75 16.36
N SER A 112 17.77 25.32 16.25
CA SER A 112 16.51 24.68 16.59
C SER A 112 16.03 23.69 15.50
N GLU A 113 16.92 23.35 14.59
CA GLU A 113 16.64 22.48 13.42
C GLU A 113 17.57 21.28 13.39
N PHE A 114 17.09 20.20 12.81
CA PHE A 114 17.90 19.04 12.45
C PHE A 114 17.39 18.40 11.16
N THR A 115 18.26 17.70 10.46
CA THR A 115 17.90 16.99 9.25
C THR A 115 17.77 15.50 9.54
N VAL A 116 16.69 14.89 9.07
CA VAL A 116 16.51 13.43 9.05
C VAL A 116 16.67 12.93 7.64
N SER A 117 17.24 11.74 7.50
CA SER A 117 17.41 11.08 6.21
C SER A 117 17.33 9.58 6.39
N ALA A 118 16.77 8.92 5.38
CA ALA A 118 16.75 7.47 5.27
C ALA A 118 16.74 7.07 3.80
N LYS A 119 17.21 5.85 3.52
CA LYS A 119 17.14 5.23 2.21
C LYS A 119 16.08 4.16 2.21
N ALA A 120 15.28 4.12 1.16
CA ALA A 120 14.32 3.04 0.94
C ALA A 120 14.56 2.39 -0.42
N THR A 121 14.43 1.08 -0.46
CA THR A 121 14.45 0.29 -1.69
C THR A 121 13.30 -0.70 -1.68
N ASP A 122 12.75 -0.94 -2.85
CA ASP A 122 11.75 -1.97 -3.06
C ASP A 122 12.00 -2.67 -4.40
N ALA A 123 12.07 -4.00 -4.37
CA ALA A 123 12.54 -4.79 -5.50
C ALA A 123 11.45 -5.05 -6.55
N LYS A 124 10.17 -4.93 -6.20
CA LYS A 124 9.07 -5.37 -7.06
C LYS A 124 8.25 -4.22 -7.60
N SER A 125 7.62 -3.44 -6.76
CA SER A 125 6.79 -2.31 -7.17
C SER A 125 7.54 -0.98 -7.17
N GLY A 126 8.63 -0.89 -6.45
CA GLY A 126 9.41 0.32 -6.24
C GLY A 126 8.80 1.22 -5.15
N VAL A 127 9.63 2.06 -4.56
CA VAL A 127 9.22 3.00 -3.51
C VAL A 127 8.26 4.05 -4.07
N TYR A 128 7.18 4.33 -3.35
CA TYR A 128 6.23 5.38 -3.66
C TYR A 128 6.56 6.68 -2.93
N ASN A 129 6.74 6.60 -1.61
CA ASN A 129 7.06 7.77 -0.78
C ASN A 129 7.73 7.36 0.54
N MET A 130 8.22 8.37 1.25
CA MET A 130 8.66 8.25 2.63
C MET A 130 8.16 9.43 3.44
N ALA A 131 7.82 9.19 4.71
CA ALA A 131 7.45 10.21 5.68
C ALA A 131 8.14 9.95 7.02
N PHE A 132 8.38 11.03 7.75
CA PHE A 132 8.95 11.00 9.09
C PHE A 132 7.89 11.50 10.09
N GLU A 133 7.52 10.64 11.03
CA GLU A 133 6.69 10.99 12.17
C GLU A 133 7.61 11.40 13.32
N VAL A 134 7.44 12.62 13.81
CA VAL A 134 8.37 13.23 14.79
C VAL A 134 7.59 13.88 15.92
N TRP A 135 8.09 13.74 17.15
CA TRP A 135 7.61 14.46 18.35
C TRP A 135 8.72 14.69 19.35
N CYS A 136 8.55 15.68 20.23
CA CYS A 136 9.42 15.89 21.36
C CYS A 136 8.98 15.04 22.56
N GLU A 137 9.88 14.26 23.14
CA GLU A 137 9.57 13.30 24.21
C GLU A 137 9.12 13.98 25.49
N GLU A 138 9.63 15.18 25.79
CA GLU A 138 9.31 15.94 27.00
C GLU A 138 7.83 16.29 27.14
N GLY A 139 7.10 16.44 26.02
CA GLY A 139 5.66 16.68 26.00
C GLY A 139 4.83 15.41 25.76
N GLY A 140 5.47 14.25 25.63
CA GLY A 140 4.84 13.04 25.13
C GLY A 140 4.52 13.18 23.63
N GLN A 141 3.40 12.63 23.19
CA GLN A 141 2.98 12.71 21.76
C GLN A 141 2.02 13.90 21.52
N ASP A 142 2.11 14.98 22.30
CA ASP A 142 1.20 16.11 22.21
C ASP A 142 1.54 17.10 21.07
N ASP A 143 2.66 16.89 20.40
CA ASP A 143 3.19 17.72 19.32
C ASP A 143 3.59 16.93 18.07
N VAL A 144 3.04 15.71 17.89
CA VAL A 144 3.35 14.86 16.72
C VAL A 144 3.14 15.61 15.42
N GLN A 145 4.16 15.60 14.57
CA GLN A 145 4.13 16.13 13.21
C GLN A 145 4.60 15.10 12.20
N TRP A 146 4.02 15.16 11.01
CA TRP A 146 4.41 14.34 9.88
C TRP A 146 5.13 15.17 8.82
N TYR A 147 6.33 14.75 8.46
CA TYR A 147 7.15 15.40 7.46
C TYR A 147 7.29 14.51 6.23
N SER A 148 6.87 15.00 5.07
CA SER A 148 7.10 14.29 3.82
C SER A 148 8.59 14.30 3.48
N GLY A 149 9.16 13.14 3.23
CA GLY A 149 10.53 13.00 2.75
C GLY A 149 10.65 13.54 1.33
N LYS A 150 11.61 14.43 1.11
CA LYS A 150 12.01 14.86 -0.24
C LYS A 150 13.03 13.87 -0.78
N GLU A 151 12.76 13.33 -1.96
CA GLU A 151 13.70 12.45 -2.64
C GLU A 151 14.95 13.22 -3.08
N MET A 152 16.11 12.70 -2.73
CA MET A 152 17.43 13.30 -2.99
C MET A 152 18.23 12.53 -4.06
N GLY A 153 17.68 11.45 -4.61
CA GLY A 153 18.32 10.52 -5.52
C GLY A 153 18.73 9.22 -4.84
N ASP A 154 18.95 8.17 -5.62
CA ASP A 154 19.39 6.84 -5.19
C ASP A 154 18.55 6.20 -4.06
N GLY A 155 17.25 6.55 -4.01
CA GLY A 155 16.32 6.07 -2.99
C GLY A 155 16.47 6.75 -1.62
N VAL A 156 17.26 7.82 -1.53
CA VAL A 156 17.44 8.59 -0.30
C VAL A 156 16.35 9.66 -0.20
N TYR A 157 15.72 9.72 0.96
CA TYR A 157 14.71 10.72 1.31
C TYR A 157 15.18 11.53 2.53
N SER A 158 14.90 12.82 2.54
CA SER A 158 15.30 13.72 3.62
C SER A 158 14.22 14.74 3.95
N ALA A 159 14.18 15.14 5.22
CA ALA A 159 13.34 16.25 5.70
C ALA A 159 14.10 17.08 6.73
N THR A 160 13.78 18.38 6.81
CA THR A 160 14.26 19.27 7.87
C THR A 160 13.16 19.41 8.90
N ILE A 161 13.51 19.15 10.15
CA ILE A 161 12.64 19.23 11.33
C ILE A 161 13.00 20.50 12.09
N ASN A 162 12.01 21.34 12.40
CA ASN A 162 12.20 22.57 13.15
C ASN A 162 11.43 22.50 14.46
N ALA A 163 12.10 22.79 15.59
CA ALA A 163 11.49 22.80 16.92
C ALA A 163 10.30 23.78 17.05
N ALA A 164 10.23 24.81 16.18
CA ALA A 164 9.08 25.71 16.14
C ALA A 164 7.77 24.99 15.82
N ASN A 165 7.83 23.90 15.05
CA ASN A 165 6.66 23.05 14.74
C ASN A 165 6.30 22.11 15.91
N HIS A 166 7.14 22.06 16.94
CA HIS A 166 7.03 21.22 18.13
C HIS A 166 7.00 22.08 19.39
N LYS A 167 6.14 23.12 19.40
CA LYS A 167 5.94 24.04 20.54
C LYS A 167 7.23 24.71 21.04
N ASN A 168 8.24 24.84 20.19
CA ASN A 168 9.58 25.34 20.55
C ASN A 168 10.22 24.57 21.73
N GLN A 169 9.97 23.25 21.81
CA GLN A 169 10.51 22.43 22.87
C GLN A 169 11.99 22.10 22.62
N LYS A 170 12.80 22.19 23.67
CA LYS A 170 14.14 21.59 23.72
C LYS A 170 13.99 20.19 24.26
N GLY A 171 14.86 19.31 23.86
CA GLY A 171 14.87 17.95 24.41
C GLY A 171 15.12 16.87 23.40
N THR A 172 14.62 15.71 23.71
CA THR A 172 14.80 14.50 22.92
C THR A 172 13.67 14.38 21.91
N TYR A 173 13.99 14.35 20.62
CA TYR A 173 13.04 14.14 19.55
C TYR A 173 13.04 12.67 19.13
N ILE A 174 11.87 12.07 19.09
CA ILE A 174 11.66 10.70 18.64
C ILE A 174 11.26 10.73 17.17
N ILE A 175 11.83 9.83 16.37
CA ILE A 175 11.61 9.78 14.93
C ILE A 175 11.24 8.35 14.53
N ASN A 176 10.08 8.19 13.91
CA ASN A 176 9.69 7.00 13.17
C ASN A 176 9.75 7.30 11.66
N VAL A 177 10.25 6.36 10.90
CA VAL A 177 10.33 6.42 9.44
C VAL A 177 9.28 5.49 8.87
N HIS A 178 8.48 5.98 7.93
CA HIS A 178 7.43 5.26 7.24
C HIS A 178 7.65 5.34 5.74
N SER A 179 7.63 4.21 5.05
CA SER A 179 7.75 4.18 3.59
C SER A 179 6.70 3.27 2.98
N TYR A 180 6.05 3.74 1.93
CA TYR A 180 5.14 2.97 1.10
C TYR A 180 5.80 2.62 -0.24
N ASP A 181 5.54 1.42 -0.71
CA ASP A 181 5.78 1.04 -2.10
C ASP A 181 4.63 1.50 -3.02
N LYS A 182 4.76 1.28 -4.32
CA LYS A 182 3.69 1.59 -5.28
C LYS A 182 2.52 0.62 -5.24
N ALA A 183 2.66 -0.53 -4.55
CA ALA A 183 1.58 -1.44 -4.22
C ALA A 183 0.85 -1.06 -2.92
N MET A 184 1.24 0.07 -2.30
CA MET A 184 0.70 0.61 -1.05
C MET A 184 0.96 -0.28 0.17
N THR A 185 2.03 -1.06 0.15
CA THR A 185 2.50 -1.81 1.31
C THR A 185 3.41 -0.94 2.16
N LEU A 186 3.13 -0.88 3.46
CA LEU A 186 3.84 -0.02 4.42
C LEU A 186 4.96 -0.78 5.12
N THR A 187 6.12 -0.17 5.21
CA THR A 187 7.16 -0.48 6.20
C THR A 187 7.35 0.70 7.13
N SER A 188 7.43 0.43 8.44
CA SER A 188 7.70 1.42 9.47
C SER A 188 8.87 0.99 10.32
N GLN A 189 9.78 1.91 10.60
CA GLN A 189 10.96 1.64 11.41
C GLN A 189 11.30 2.84 12.28
N ARG A 190 11.67 2.58 13.55
CA ARG A 190 12.14 3.64 14.44
C ARG A 190 13.59 3.95 14.15
N LEU A 191 13.90 5.23 13.81
CA LEU A 191 15.27 5.69 13.63
C LEU A 191 15.97 5.83 14.99
N GLY A 192 15.26 6.29 16.00
CA GLY A 192 15.82 6.51 17.33
C GLY A 192 15.49 7.90 17.87
N ALA A 193 16.43 8.51 18.56
CA ALA A 193 16.23 9.79 19.22
C ALA A 193 17.36 10.79 18.88
N VAL A 194 16.99 12.05 18.73
CA VAL A 194 17.91 13.18 18.50
C VAL A 194 17.71 14.22 19.59
N LYS A 195 18.79 14.73 20.16
CA LYS A 195 18.71 15.77 21.17
C LYS A 195 18.88 17.15 20.54
N VAL A 196 17.88 18.01 20.73
CA VAL A 196 17.91 19.42 20.32
C VAL A 196 18.23 20.28 21.55
N THR A 197 19.35 21.01 21.52
CA THR A 197 19.85 21.86 22.63
C THR A 197 19.96 23.33 22.23
N GLY A 198 19.78 23.65 20.95
CA GLY A 198 19.87 24.99 20.39
C GLY A 198 18.89 26.01 21.01
N ASP A 199 18.99 27.24 20.60
CA ASP A 199 18.04 28.29 21.02
C ASP A 199 16.70 28.08 20.26
N VAL A 200 15.65 27.83 21.00
CA VAL A 200 14.28 27.68 20.51
C VAL A 200 13.38 28.87 20.85
N THR A 201 13.97 29.92 21.46
CA THR A 201 13.23 31.10 21.90
C THR A 201 13.10 32.11 20.77
N PRO A 202 11.90 32.44 20.33
CA PRO A 202 11.71 33.45 19.27
C PRO A 202 12.12 34.85 19.81
N PRO A 203 12.61 35.75 18.93
CA PRO A 203 12.86 37.15 19.30
C PRO A 203 11.59 37.82 19.83
N GLN A 204 11.77 38.65 20.88
CA GLN A 204 10.69 39.44 21.46
C GLN A 204 10.58 40.77 20.71
N LEU A 205 9.39 41.08 20.22
CA LEU A 205 9.08 42.32 19.50
C LEU A 205 7.95 43.06 20.22
N SER A 206 8.04 44.39 20.33
CA SER A 206 6.96 45.24 20.80
C SER A 206 6.55 46.23 19.73
N ALA A 207 5.26 46.40 19.51
CA ALA A 207 4.72 47.41 18.61
C ALA A 207 5.09 48.82 19.01
N ASP A 208 5.31 49.07 20.33
CA ASP A 208 5.74 50.38 20.88
C ASP A 208 7.10 50.82 20.40
N ASN A 209 7.91 49.88 19.90
CA ASN A 209 9.25 50.17 19.36
C ASN A 209 9.22 50.48 17.83
N ILE A 210 8.06 50.52 17.21
CA ILE A 210 7.93 50.88 15.80
C ILE A 210 7.79 52.40 15.71
N THR A 211 8.74 53.07 15.10
CA THR A 211 8.72 54.53 14.89
C THR A 211 8.74 54.86 13.42
N LEU A 212 7.99 55.91 13.01
CA LEU A 212 8.08 56.56 11.71
C LEU A 212 9.27 57.51 11.72
N LYS A 213 10.13 57.47 10.70
CA LYS A 213 11.19 58.45 10.46
C LYS A 213 10.81 59.34 9.30
#